data_a8e647accc58c2ba37fd648dbd8243ac
#
_entry.id   a8e647accc58c2ba37fd648dbd8243ac
#
_cell.length_a   1.000
_cell.length_b   1.000
_cell.length_c   1.000
_cell.angle_alpha   90.00
_cell.angle_beta   90.00
_cell.angle_gamma   90.00
#
_symmetry.space_group_name_H-M   'P 1'
#
loop_
_entity.id
_entity.type
_entity.pdbx_description
1 polymer ?
#
loop_
_entity_poly.entity_id
_entity_poly.type
_entity_poly.pdbx_seq_one_letter_code
_entity_poly.pdbx_strand_id
1 'polypeptide(L)'
;MKKIAAVALLSLGAVLAGCSKQENAPAPAAAPAPAAVTKIVVGLDDNFPPMGFRDEKNELVGFDIDMAKEAAKRLGLQVEFKPIDWSAKEAELSGKRVDVLWNGLTITEERKQNIAFTAPYMENHQIIVVPAGSAIKAKADLAGKVVGAQEGSSAVDAIKKEDAVFKSFKEFKTFGDNVTALMDLSTGRLEAVVVDEVVGRYYVAKKPDQYEVLDDNFGTEEYGVGLRKDDTELHGKLDKALADMKADGAAAKIAEQWFGKNIIK
;
A
#
# COMPACT_ATOMS: atom_id res chain seq x y z
N MET A 1 33.69 29.26 -72.88
CA MET A 1 34.80 29.12 -73.88
C MET A 1 35.61 27.85 -73.46
N LYS A 2 35.92 27.02 -74.44
CA LYS A 2 36.82 25.82 -74.41
C LYS A 2 36.31 24.66 -73.63
N LYS A 3 35.67 23.63 -74.13
CA LYS A 3 35.98 22.59 -75.16
C LYS A 3 37.15 21.66 -74.76
N ILE A 4 36.83 20.36 -74.92
CA ILE A 4 37.66 19.27 -75.42
C ILE A 4 37.90 18.23 -74.25
N ALA A 5 37.87 16.92 -74.44
CA ALA A 5 37.40 15.98 -75.44
C ALA A 5 37.43 14.58 -74.81
N ALA A 6 36.74 13.66 -75.38
CA ALA A 6 36.65 12.23 -75.07
C ALA A 6 37.93 11.50 -75.37
N VAL A 7 38.19 10.40 -74.62
CA VAL A 7 38.85 9.21 -75.17
C VAL A 7 38.19 7.95 -74.49
N ALA A 8 37.65 7.12 -75.36
CA ALA A 8 37.19 5.77 -75.06
C ALA A 8 38.36 4.78 -75.18
N LEU A 9 38.45 3.87 -74.24
CA LEU A 9 39.25 2.67 -74.44
C LEU A 9 38.45 1.44 -73.89
N LEU A 10 38.04 0.64 -74.83
CA LEU A 10 37.55 -0.71 -74.58
C LEU A 10 38.72 -1.55 -74.09
N SER A 11 38.53 -2.34 -73.03
CA SER A 11 39.29 -3.55 -72.79
C SER A 11 38.42 -4.67 -72.26
N LEU A 12 38.35 -5.70 -72.99
CA LEU A 12 37.73 -6.99 -72.81
C LEU A 12 38.49 -7.74 -71.71
N GLY A 13 37.81 -8.37 -70.74
CA GLY A 13 38.55 -9.16 -69.75
C GLY A 13 37.66 -9.95 -68.81
N ALA A 14 37.43 -11.22 -69.20
CA ALA A 14 37.23 -12.39 -68.36
C ALA A 14 36.22 -12.41 -67.19
N VAL A 15 35.15 -13.17 -67.42
CA VAL A 15 34.21 -13.69 -66.38
C VAL A 15 34.96 -14.77 -65.60
N LEU A 16 35.21 -14.54 -64.32
CA LEU A 16 35.56 -15.56 -63.35
C LEU A 16 34.37 -15.73 -62.42
N ALA A 17 33.61 -16.80 -62.53
CA ALA A 17 32.60 -17.26 -61.65
C ALA A 17 33.25 -17.66 -60.31
N GLY A 18 33.24 -16.78 -59.32
CA GLY A 18 33.56 -17.04 -57.92
C GLY A 18 32.30 -17.42 -57.16
N CYS A 19 32.14 -18.70 -56.86
CA CYS A 19 31.18 -19.14 -55.84
C CYS A 19 31.59 -18.60 -54.48
N SER A 20 31.00 -17.45 -54.05
CA SER A 20 31.10 -16.99 -52.67
C SER A 20 30.16 -17.85 -51.84
N LYS A 21 30.69 -18.72 -51.00
CA LYS A 21 29.99 -19.29 -49.85
C LYS A 21 29.52 -18.12 -48.98
N GLN A 22 28.21 -17.91 -48.95
CA GLN A 22 27.57 -17.01 -48.01
C GLN A 22 27.62 -17.68 -46.64
N GLU A 23 28.60 -17.32 -45.81
CA GLU A 23 28.59 -17.67 -44.40
C GLU A 23 27.36 -16.99 -43.76
N ASN A 24 26.40 -17.84 -43.35
CA ASN A 24 25.29 -17.40 -42.53
C ASN A 24 25.85 -16.83 -41.21
N ALA A 25 25.84 -15.54 -41.05
CA ALA A 25 26.07 -14.90 -39.75
C ALA A 25 25.09 -15.49 -38.74
N PRO A 26 25.53 -15.92 -37.54
CA PRO A 26 24.59 -16.39 -36.51
C PRO A 26 23.61 -15.30 -36.20
N ALA A 27 22.31 -15.65 -36.16
CA ALA A 27 21.22 -14.75 -35.72
C ALA A 27 21.57 -14.20 -34.32
N PRO A 28 21.28 -12.92 -34.03
CA PRO A 28 21.49 -12.37 -32.70
C PRO A 28 20.77 -13.25 -31.67
N ALA A 29 21.51 -13.71 -30.66
CA ALA A 29 20.90 -14.44 -29.55
C ALA A 29 19.78 -13.61 -28.96
N ALA A 30 18.58 -14.18 -28.89
CA ALA A 30 17.43 -13.54 -28.24
C ALA A 30 17.85 -13.16 -26.84
N ALA A 31 17.57 -11.90 -26.46
CA ALA A 31 17.78 -11.44 -25.10
C ALA A 31 17.07 -12.39 -24.12
N PRO A 32 17.69 -12.76 -22.98
CA PRO A 32 17.06 -13.64 -22.03
C PRO A 32 15.72 -13.02 -21.61
N ALA A 33 14.65 -13.83 -21.64
CA ALA A 33 13.35 -13.42 -21.14
C ALA A 33 13.49 -12.95 -19.69
N PRO A 34 12.77 -11.91 -19.28
CA PRO A 34 12.78 -11.45 -17.89
C PRO A 34 12.53 -12.64 -16.97
N ALA A 35 13.35 -12.79 -15.93
CA ALA A 35 13.14 -13.86 -14.96
C ALA A 35 11.72 -13.74 -14.38
N ALA A 36 10.97 -14.84 -14.39
CA ALA A 36 9.61 -14.84 -13.84
C ALA A 36 9.67 -14.40 -12.39
N VAL A 37 8.82 -13.44 -12.02
CA VAL A 37 8.65 -13.01 -10.62
C VAL A 37 8.13 -14.23 -9.84
N THR A 38 8.93 -14.71 -8.90
CA THR A 38 8.58 -15.89 -8.07
C THR A 38 8.17 -15.50 -6.64
N LYS A 39 8.38 -14.24 -6.28
CA LYS A 39 8.14 -13.71 -4.93
C LYS A 39 7.59 -12.28 -5.01
N ILE A 40 6.72 -11.94 -4.06
CA ILE A 40 6.21 -10.59 -3.82
C ILE A 40 6.61 -10.15 -2.41
N VAL A 41 7.15 -8.95 -2.27
CA VAL A 41 7.51 -8.33 -0.98
C VAL A 41 6.42 -7.33 -0.59
N VAL A 42 5.76 -7.61 0.53
CA VAL A 42 4.67 -6.79 1.09
C VAL A 42 5.23 -5.88 2.18
N GLY A 43 5.17 -4.57 1.99
CA GLY A 43 5.49 -3.56 3.01
C GLY A 43 4.30 -3.28 3.92
N LEU A 44 4.53 -3.28 5.22
CA LEU A 44 3.50 -3.09 6.23
C LEU A 44 4.05 -2.46 7.52
N ASP A 45 3.17 -1.88 8.33
CA ASP A 45 3.40 -1.59 9.74
C ASP A 45 2.99 -2.83 10.56
N ASP A 46 3.93 -3.47 11.26
CA ASP A 46 3.65 -4.69 12.04
C ASP A 46 3.10 -4.39 13.45
N ASN A 47 2.63 -3.16 13.68
CA ASN A 47 1.89 -2.69 14.85
C ASN A 47 0.48 -2.16 14.50
N PHE A 48 -0.19 -2.74 13.50
CA PHE A 48 -1.49 -2.28 12.99
C PHE A 48 -2.59 -3.37 13.09
N PRO A 49 -2.97 -3.79 14.33
CA PRO A 49 -4.00 -4.82 14.50
C PRO A 49 -5.40 -4.29 14.14
N PRO A 50 -6.28 -5.14 13.61
CA PRO A 50 -6.09 -6.56 13.30
C PRO A 50 -5.61 -6.81 11.85
N MET A 51 -5.15 -5.78 11.12
CA MET A 51 -4.76 -5.88 9.70
C MET A 51 -3.41 -6.60 9.52
N GLY A 52 -2.34 -6.10 10.18
CA GLY A 52 -1.03 -6.72 10.20
C GLY A 52 -0.33 -6.38 11.51
N PHE A 53 0.00 -7.36 12.32
CA PHE A 53 0.61 -7.12 13.63
C PHE A 53 1.33 -8.36 14.15
N ARG A 54 2.16 -8.16 15.19
CA ARG A 54 2.78 -9.28 15.91
C ARG A 54 1.91 -9.73 17.07
N ASP A 55 1.65 -11.02 17.09
CA ASP A 55 0.92 -11.66 18.19
C ASP A 55 1.80 -11.87 19.44
N GLU A 56 1.26 -12.51 20.48
CA GLU A 56 1.96 -12.81 21.73
C GLU A 56 3.18 -13.72 21.55
N LYS A 57 3.24 -14.47 20.45
CA LYS A 57 4.37 -15.33 20.08
C LYS A 57 5.38 -14.62 19.16
N ASN A 58 5.17 -13.31 18.91
CA ASN A 58 5.93 -12.53 17.96
C ASN A 58 5.80 -12.99 16.50
N GLU A 59 4.73 -13.74 16.19
CA GLU A 59 4.41 -14.13 14.82
C GLU A 59 3.63 -13.02 14.12
N LEU A 60 3.93 -12.79 12.84
CA LEU A 60 3.22 -11.80 12.03
C LEU A 60 1.89 -12.39 11.54
N VAL A 61 0.81 -11.81 12.01
CA VAL A 61 -0.56 -12.23 11.77
C VAL A 61 -1.45 -11.06 11.41
N GLY A 62 -2.64 -11.32 10.90
CA GLY A 62 -3.64 -10.28 10.63
C GLY A 62 -4.46 -10.54 9.39
N PHE A 63 -5.52 -9.75 9.25
CA PHE A 63 -6.44 -9.84 8.13
C PHE A 63 -5.72 -9.63 6.78
N ASP A 64 -4.93 -8.55 6.63
CA ASP A 64 -4.20 -8.27 5.40
C ASP A 64 -3.06 -9.26 5.15
N ILE A 65 -2.49 -9.84 6.22
CA ILE A 65 -1.50 -10.91 6.13
C ILE A 65 -2.12 -12.16 5.47
N ASP A 66 -3.32 -12.55 5.91
CA ASP A 66 -4.00 -13.73 5.38
C ASP A 66 -4.55 -13.46 3.96
N MET A 67 -5.05 -12.25 3.70
CA MET A 67 -5.44 -11.82 2.35
C MET A 67 -4.27 -11.86 1.37
N ALA A 68 -3.10 -11.35 1.76
CA ALA A 68 -1.90 -11.35 0.92
C ALA A 68 -1.36 -12.77 0.67
N LYS A 69 -1.38 -13.64 1.69
CA LYS A 69 -1.00 -15.06 1.54
C LYS A 69 -1.90 -15.79 0.55
N GLU A 70 -3.22 -15.61 0.65
CA GLU A 70 -4.17 -16.26 -0.27
C GLU A 70 -4.03 -15.72 -1.70
N ALA A 71 -3.88 -14.39 -1.87
CA ALA A 71 -3.64 -13.79 -3.19
C ALA A 71 -2.33 -14.32 -3.82
N ALA A 72 -1.22 -14.31 -3.07
CA ALA A 72 0.07 -14.83 -3.56
C ALA A 72 -0.02 -16.31 -3.95
N LYS A 73 -0.69 -17.14 -3.16
CA LYS A 73 -0.95 -18.55 -3.46
C LYS A 73 -1.68 -18.74 -4.78
N ARG A 74 -2.72 -17.93 -5.07
CA ARG A 74 -3.46 -17.97 -6.34
C ARG A 74 -2.59 -17.57 -7.53
N LEU A 75 -1.65 -16.68 -7.32
CA LEU A 75 -0.70 -16.23 -8.33
C LEU A 75 0.52 -17.17 -8.51
N GLY A 76 0.65 -18.21 -7.68
CA GLY A 76 1.82 -19.08 -7.66
C GLY A 76 3.08 -18.37 -7.18
N LEU A 77 2.96 -17.32 -6.37
CA LEU A 77 4.05 -16.54 -5.83
C LEU A 77 4.31 -16.88 -4.36
N GLN A 78 5.56 -16.76 -3.94
CA GLN A 78 5.91 -16.67 -2.53
C GLN A 78 5.61 -15.26 -2.04
N VAL A 79 5.22 -15.12 -0.77
CA VAL A 79 5.06 -13.82 -0.13
C VAL A 79 6.11 -13.64 0.96
N GLU A 80 6.77 -12.48 0.95
CA GLU A 80 7.64 -12.01 2.02
C GLU A 80 7.02 -10.77 2.63
N PHE A 81 6.93 -10.71 3.94
CA PHE A 81 6.44 -9.54 4.66
C PHE A 81 7.62 -8.76 5.22
N LYS A 82 7.66 -7.46 4.91
CA LYS A 82 8.71 -6.56 5.35
C LYS A 82 8.11 -5.44 6.19
N PRO A 83 8.33 -5.44 7.51
CA PRO A 83 8.00 -4.29 8.35
C PRO A 83 8.75 -3.04 7.87
N ILE A 84 8.03 -1.94 7.79
CA ILE A 84 8.56 -0.63 7.38
C ILE A 84 8.05 0.46 8.32
N ASP A 85 8.77 1.57 8.37
CA ASP A 85 8.23 2.81 8.91
C ASP A 85 7.12 3.30 7.99
N TRP A 86 5.91 3.48 8.54
CA TRP A 86 4.73 3.86 7.73
C TRP A 86 4.87 5.24 7.08
N SER A 87 5.59 6.16 7.71
CA SER A 87 5.88 7.47 7.14
C SER A 87 6.75 7.39 5.89
N ALA A 88 7.59 6.33 5.79
CA ALA A 88 8.48 6.09 4.66
C ALA A 88 7.89 5.19 3.55
N LYS A 89 6.65 4.73 3.67
CA LYS A 89 6.03 3.73 2.77
C LYS A 89 6.17 4.02 1.27
N GLU A 90 5.96 5.28 0.87
CA GLU A 90 6.07 5.65 -0.55
C GLU A 90 7.51 5.58 -1.07
N ALA A 91 8.48 5.94 -0.21
CA ALA A 91 9.90 5.81 -0.53
C ALA A 91 10.36 4.34 -0.58
N GLU A 92 9.79 3.46 0.28
CA GLU A 92 10.04 2.02 0.24
C GLU A 92 9.51 1.41 -1.07
N LEU A 93 8.29 1.80 -1.48
CA LEU A 93 7.66 1.33 -2.71
C LEU A 93 8.39 1.83 -3.97
N SER A 94 8.61 3.14 -4.08
CA SER A 94 9.29 3.75 -5.24
C SER A 94 10.74 3.31 -5.35
N GLY A 95 11.42 3.09 -4.21
CA GLY A 95 12.77 2.57 -4.11
C GLY A 95 12.90 1.06 -4.40
N LYS A 96 11.79 0.37 -4.74
CA LYS A 96 11.75 -1.07 -5.03
C LYS A 96 12.24 -1.94 -3.87
N ARG A 97 12.15 -1.44 -2.64
CA ARG A 97 12.46 -2.21 -1.44
C ARG A 97 11.29 -3.07 -0.97
N VAL A 98 10.10 -2.72 -1.41
CA VAL A 98 8.87 -3.53 -1.36
C VAL A 98 8.20 -3.50 -2.74
N ASP A 99 7.37 -4.49 -3.03
CA ASP A 99 6.64 -4.57 -4.31
C ASP A 99 5.24 -4.01 -4.17
N VAL A 100 4.63 -4.17 -3.01
CA VAL A 100 3.31 -3.64 -2.69
C VAL A 100 3.28 -3.09 -1.26
N LEU A 101 2.34 -2.19 -1.02
CA LEU A 101 1.94 -1.73 0.31
C LEU A 101 0.57 -2.33 0.61
N TRP A 102 0.50 -3.16 1.67
CA TRP A 102 -0.75 -3.83 2.04
C TRP A 102 -0.89 -3.90 3.55
N ASN A 103 -1.57 -2.93 4.12
CA ASN A 103 -1.80 -2.83 5.56
C ASN A 103 -2.84 -1.72 5.86
N GLY A 104 -4.09 -1.92 5.41
CA GLY A 104 -5.10 -0.88 5.54
C GLY A 104 -4.69 0.41 4.84
N LEU A 105 -4.13 0.33 3.64
CA LEU A 105 -3.68 1.52 2.93
C LEU A 105 -4.86 2.26 2.32
N THR A 106 -5.18 3.43 2.87
CA THR A 106 -6.23 4.30 2.36
C THR A 106 -5.92 4.84 0.99
N ILE A 107 -6.89 4.70 0.10
CA ILE A 107 -6.89 5.28 -1.24
C ILE A 107 -7.20 6.78 -1.12
N THR A 108 -6.21 7.64 -1.37
CA THR A 108 -6.40 9.10 -1.40
C THR A 108 -6.00 9.67 -2.75
N GLU A 109 -6.58 10.81 -3.14
CA GLU A 109 -6.22 11.48 -4.39
C GLU A 109 -4.75 11.92 -4.42
N GLU A 110 -4.18 12.25 -3.26
CA GLU A 110 -2.76 12.58 -3.14
C GLU A 110 -1.90 11.35 -3.41
N ARG A 111 -2.20 10.22 -2.76
CA ARG A 111 -1.45 8.96 -2.96
C ARG A 111 -1.58 8.43 -4.38
N LYS A 112 -2.74 8.60 -5.04
CA LYS A 112 -2.93 8.22 -6.46
C LYS A 112 -1.99 8.96 -7.42
N GLN A 113 -1.38 10.06 -7.02
CA GLN A 113 -0.39 10.74 -7.85
C GLN A 113 0.89 9.90 -8.02
N ASN A 114 1.24 9.08 -7.02
CA ASN A 114 2.47 8.30 -6.98
C ASN A 114 2.26 6.78 -6.90
N ILE A 115 1.09 6.34 -6.44
CA ILE A 115 0.74 4.94 -6.20
C ILE A 115 -0.40 4.53 -7.15
N ALA A 116 -0.29 3.35 -7.76
CA ALA A 116 -1.41 2.65 -8.37
C ALA A 116 -2.10 1.81 -7.28
N PHE A 117 -3.44 1.80 -7.26
CA PHE A 117 -4.22 1.06 -6.29
C PHE A 117 -5.03 -0.03 -6.96
N THR A 118 -5.17 -1.17 -6.32
CA THR A 118 -6.21 -2.14 -6.68
C THR A 118 -7.60 -1.53 -6.47
N ALA A 119 -8.63 -2.21 -6.97
CA ALA A 119 -10.00 -1.92 -6.55
C ALA A 119 -10.08 -1.98 -5.00
N PRO A 120 -10.93 -1.13 -4.39
CA PRO A 120 -11.06 -1.14 -2.93
C PRO A 120 -11.61 -2.48 -2.44
N TYR A 121 -11.01 -2.99 -1.35
CA TYR A 121 -11.42 -4.25 -0.74
C TYR A 121 -12.20 -4.09 0.56
N MET A 122 -12.13 -2.91 1.20
CA MET A 122 -12.74 -2.63 2.49
C MET A 122 -13.03 -1.14 2.67
N GLU A 123 -14.07 -0.79 3.43
CA GLU A 123 -14.35 0.57 3.90
C GLU A 123 -13.78 0.77 5.32
N ASN A 124 -13.37 1.98 5.63
CA ASN A 124 -12.85 2.40 6.93
C ASN A 124 -13.35 3.81 7.29
N HIS A 125 -13.25 4.16 8.57
CA HIS A 125 -13.49 5.51 9.08
C HIS A 125 -12.29 5.97 9.90
N GLN A 126 -11.99 7.26 9.87
CA GLN A 126 -11.04 7.87 10.80
C GLN A 126 -11.79 8.28 12.07
N ILE A 127 -11.73 7.41 13.09
CA ILE A 127 -12.48 7.58 14.35
C ILE A 127 -11.65 8.30 15.40
N ILE A 128 -12.36 8.81 16.43
CA ILE A 128 -11.76 9.48 17.58
C ILE A 128 -11.83 8.52 18.78
N VAL A 129 -10.69 8.18 19.33
CA VAL A 129 -10.55 7.38 20.56
C VAL A 129 -10.14 8.32 21.68
N VAL A 130 -10.85 8.23 22.81
CA VAL A 130 -10.60 8.99 24.03
C VAL A 130 -10.47 8.05 25.23
N PRO A 131 -9.94 8.51 26.39
CA PRO A 131 -10.00 7.74 27.62
C PRO A 131 -11.44 7.42 28.02
N ALA A 132 -11.69 6.23 28.53
CA ALA A 132 -13.02 5.83 29.02
C ALA A 132 -13.55 6.84 30.08
N GLY A 133 -14.78 7.27 29.92
CA GLY A 133 -15.39 8.29 30.78
C GLY A 133 -14.91 9.72 30.54
N SER A 134 -14.21 9.98 29.45
CA SER A 134 -13.78 11.33 29.04
C SER A 134 -14.96 12.28 28.92
N ALA A 135 -14.73 13.56 29.22
CA ALA A 135 -15.68 14.64 28.97
C ALA A 135 -15.79 15.02 27.47
N ILE A 136 -14.83 14.58 26.65
CA ILE A 136 -14.85 14.79 25.19
C ILE A 136 -15.90 13.83 24.60
N LYS A 137 -16.90 14.37 23.92
CA LYS A 137 -18.01 13.60 23.34
C LYS A 137 -18.20 13.83 21.84
N ALA A 138 -17.63 14.90 21.33
CA ALA A 138 -17.72 15.27 19.92
C ALA A 138 -16.40 15.90 19.45
N LYS A 139 -16.25 16.02 18.14
CA LYS A 139 -15.10 16.67 17.48
C LYS A 139 -14.87 18.10 17.96
N ALA A 140 -15.94 18.83 18.25
CA ALA A 140 -15.86 20.19 18.77
C ALA A 140 -15.17 20.29 20.14
N ASP A 141 -15.24 19.23 20.96
CA ASP A 141 -14.62 19.17 22.29
C ASP A 141 -13.11 18.98 22.24
N LEU A 142 -12.54 18.73 21.05
CA LEU A 142 -11.09 18.65 20.83
C LEU A 142 -10.42 20.02 20.90
N ALA A 143 -11.18 21.12 20.94
CA ALA A 143 -10.64 22.47 21.11
C ALA A 143 -9.84 22.58 22.43
N GLY A 144 -8.61 23.06 22.34
CA GLY A 144 -7.69 23.19 23.47
C GLY A 144 -7.11 21.86 23.98
N LYS A 145 -7.30 20.74 23.26
CA LYS A 145 -6.84 19.40 23.64
C LYS A 145 -5.52 19.03 22.95
N VAL A 146 -4.81 18.07 23.54
CA VAL A 146 -3.64 17.43 22.92
C VAL A 146 -4.13 16.19 22.17
N VAL A 147 -4.03 16.23 20.84
CA VAL A 147 -4.53 15.17 19.94
C VAL A 147 -3.39 14.48 19.26
N GLY A 148 -3.45 13.14 19.11
CA GLY A 148 -2.45 12.32 18.47
C GLY A 148 -2.96 11.59 17.24
N ALA A 149 -2.05 11.27 16.30
CA ALA A 149 -2.27 10.36 15.18
C ALA A 149 -0.96 9.72 14.73
N GLN A 150 -1.02 8.66 13.93
CA GLN A 150 0.18 8.07 13.33
C GLN A 150 0.72 8.97 12.21
N GLU A 151 2.03 9.18 12.17
CA GLU A 151 2.72 9.93 11.12
C GLU A 151 2.56 9.25 9.75
N GLY A 152 2.25 10.05 8.72
CA GLY A 152 2.02 9.55 7.36
C GLY A 152 0.73 8.74 7.18
N SER A 153 -0.15 8.66 8.20
CA SER A 153 -1.49 8.08 8.06
C SER A 153 -2.48 9.03 7.40
N SER A 154 -3.58 8.49 6.86
CA SER A 154 -4.71 9.28 6.36
C SER A 154 -5.44 10.05 7.47
N ALA A 155 -5.30 9.63 8.74
CA ALA A 155 -5.81 10.37 9.89
C ALA A 155 -5.26 11.80 9.93
N VAL A 156 -3.96 11.98 9.69
CA VAL A 156 -3.31 13.30 9.66
C VAL A 156 -3.94 14.19 8.58
N ASP A 157 -4.19 13.63 7.40
CA ASP A 157 -4.78 14.35 6.28
C ASP A 157 -6.25 14.69 6.53
N ALA A 158 -7.00 13.74 7.09
CA ALA A 158 -8.41 13.93 7.46
C ALA A 158 -8.57 15.04 8.50
N ILE A 159 -7.72 15.06 9.53
CA ILE A 159 -7.71 16.13 10.55
C ILE A 159 -7.38 17.48 9.90
N LYS A 160 -6.34 17.55 9.07
CA LYS A 160 -5.90 18.82 8.44
C LYS A 160 -6.90 19.37 7.44
N LYS A 161 -7.73 18.54 6.80
CA LYS A 161 -8.84 18.98 5.95
C LYS A 161 -9.90 19.76 6.71
N GLU A 162 -10.08 19.45 7.98
CA GLU A 162 -10.96 20.21 8.88
C GLU A 162 -10.20 21.34 9.58
N ASP A 163 -9.69 22.28 8.82
CA ASP A 163 -8.75 23.35 9.25
C ASP A 163 -9.17 24.08 10.54
N ALA A 164 -10.46 24.36 10.70
CA ALA A 164 -10.98 25.02 11.91
C ALA A 164 -10.83 24.13 13.15
N VAL A 165 -11.07 22.83 13.03
CA VAL A 165 -10.91 21.85 14.11
C VAL A 165 -9.43 21.67 14.42
N PHE A 166 -8.61 21.47 13.39
CA PHE A 166 -7.16 21.30 13.55
C PHE A 166 -6.51 22.49 14.27
N LYS A 167 -6.84 23.74 13.89
CA LYS A 167 -6.30 24.95 14.50
C LYS A 167 -6.81 25.20 15.93
N SER A 168 -7.88 24.53 16.33
CA SER A 168 -8.43 24.64 17.70
C SER A 168 -7.67 23.78 18.71
N PHE A 169 -6.89 22.79 18.28
CA PHE A 169 -6.10 21.94 19.17
C PHE A 169 -5.08 22.77 19.96
N LYS A 170 -4.83 22.37 21.20
CA LYS A 170 -3.71 22.89 21.97
C LYS A 170 -2.38 22.45 21.39
N GLU A 171 -2.31 21.17 20.98
CA GLU A 171 -1.14 20.55 20.40
C GLU A 171 -1.57 19.36 19.55
N PHE A 172 -0.92 19.13 18.42
CA PHE A 172 -1.07 17.93 17.60
C PHE A 172 0.25 17.17 17.56
N LYS A 173 0.23 15.90 17.95
CA LYS A 173 1.41 15.02 17.99
C LYS A 173 1.29 13.89 17.01
N THR A 174 2.38 13.57 16.32
CA THR A 174 2.47 12.40 15.46
C THR A 174 3.36 11.32 16.09
N PHE A 175 3.05 10.07 15.81
CA PHE A 175 3.70 8.88 16.36
C PHE A 175 4.11 7.93 15.24
N GLY A 176 5.16 7.15 15.43
CA GLY A 176 5.59 6.15 14.44
C GLY A 176 4.55 5.06 14.21
N ASP A 177 3.78 4.72 15.24
CA ASP A 177 2.70 3.73 15.18
C ASP A 177 1.50 4.11 16.08
N ASN A 178 0.33 3.49 15.80
CA ASN A 178 -0.90 3.74 16.54
C ASN A 178 -0.88 3.18 17.97
N VAL A 179 -0.12 2.12 18.21
CA VAL A 179 -0.02 1.49 19.55
C VAL A 179 0.62 2.47 20.52
N THR A 180 1.71 3.11 20.10
CA THR A 180 2.40 4.14 20.91
C THR A 180 1.50 5.34 21.16
N ALA A 181 0.72 5.80 20.18
CA ALA A 181 -0.26 6.88 20.35
C ALA A 181 -1.33 6.51 21.39
N LEU A 182 -1.89 5.29 21.31
CA LEU A 182 -2.88 4.80 22.27
C LEU A 182 -2.30 4.58 23.67
N MET A 183 -1.02 4.21 23.79
CA MET A 183 -0.35 4.16 25.08
C MET A 183 -0.19 5.56 25.70
N ASP A 184 0.13 6.56 24.91
CA ASP A 184 0.17 7.95 25.37
C ASP A 184 -1.20 8.47 25.78
N LEU A 185 -2.26 8.05 25.10
CA LEU A 185 -3.64 8.31 25.49
C LEU A 185 -3.96 7.70 26.87
N SER A 186 -3.60 6.43 27.09
CA SER A 186 -3.88 5.73 28.34
C SER A 186 -3.15 6.32 29.55
N THR A 187 -2.03 7.00 29.33
CA THR A 187 -1.24 7.63 30.39
C THR A 187 -1.54 9.12 30.56
N GLY A 188 -2.51 9.66 29.82
CA GLY A 188 -2.92 11.07 29.92
C GLY A 188 -1.98 12.08 29.25
N ARG A 189 -1.00 11.62 28.44
CA ARG A 189 -0.16 12.50 27.62
C ARG A 189 -0.86 12.99 26.35
N LEU A 190 -1.90 12.28 25.94
CA LEU A 190 -2.87 12.68 24.94
C LEU A 190 -4.27 12.71 25.58
N GLU A 191 -5.16 13.51 25.02
CA GLU A 191 -6.57 13.57 25.41
C GLU A 191 -7.48 12.92 24.36
N ALA A 192 -7.00 12.79 23.11
CA ALA A 192 -7.65 12.03 22.04
C ALA A 192 -6.62 11.49 21.05
N VAL A 193 -6.96 10.38 20.36
CA VAL A 193 -6.24 9.85 19.22
C VAL A 193 -7.19 9.69 18.06
N VAL A 194 -6.80 10.17 16.88
CA VAL A 194 -7.52 9.87 15.63
C VAL A 194 -6.82 8.71 14.95
N VAL A 195 -7.58 7.69 14.63
CA VAL A 195 -7.07 6.40 14.19
C VAL A 195 -8.11 5.68 13.32
N ASP A 196 -7.64 4.77 12.49
CA ASP A 196 -8.48 3.87 11.72
C ASP A 196 -9.45 3.08 12.60
N GLU A 197 -10.72 2.99 12.18
CA GLU A 197 -11.78 2.33 12.94
C GLU A 197 -11.41 0.91 13.32
N VAL A 198 -10.76 0.18 12.41
CA VAL A 198 -10.34 -1.21 12.65
C VAL A 198 -9.38 -1.33 13.84
N VAL A 199 -8.43 -0.41 13.96
CA VAL A 199 -7.46 -0.37 15.06
C VAL A 199 -8.10 0.13 16.35
N GLY A 200 -8.84 1.25 16.28
CA GLY A 200 -9.49 1.83 17.45
C GLY A 200 -10.45 0.85 18.10
N ARG A 201 -11.34 0.22 17.33
CA ARG A 201 -12.28 -0.77 17.86
C ARG A 201 -11.60 -2.05 18.38
N TYR A 202 -10.49 -2.47 17.75
CA TYR A 202 -9.71 -3.60 18.27
C TYR A 202 -9.20 -3.32 19.69
N TYR A 203 -8.67 -2.13 19.96
CA TYR A 203 -8.16 -1.78 21.29
C TYR A 203 -9.26 -1.51 22.31
N VAL A 204 -10.35 -0.86 21.90
CA VAL A 204 -11.52 -0.67 22.79
C VAL A 204 -12.11 -2.00 23.18
N ALA A 205 -12.25 -2.97 22.28
CA ALA A 205 -12.74 -4.30 22.61
C ALA A 205 -11.82 -5.06 23.61
N LYS A 206 -10.49 -4.85 23.50
CA LYS A 206 -9.51 -5.47 24.42
C LYS A 206 -9.38 -4.76 25.76
N LYS A 207 -9.65 -3.46 25.80
CA LYS A 207 -9.45 -2.60 26.97
C LYS A 207 -10.61 -1.62 27.16
N PRO A 208 -11.83 -2.11 27.35
CA PRO A 208 -13.04 -1.27 27.41
C PRO A 208 -13.02 -0.30 28.60
N ASP A 209 -12.28 -0.60 29.65
CA ASP A 209 -12.12 0.27 30.82
C ASP A 209 -11.10 1.39 30.60
N GLN A 210 -10.34 1.38 29.50
CA GLN A 210 -9.32 2.37 29.19
C GLN A 210 -9.71 3.31 28.08
N TYR A 211 -10.48 2.85 27.09
CA TYR A 211 -10.75 3.57 25.85
C TYR A 211 -12.22 3.59 25.50
N GLU A 212 -12.66 4.68 24.90
CA GLU A 212 -14.00 4.88 24.34
C GLU A 212 -13.86 5.44 22.91
N VAL A 213 -14.72 5.01 21.99
CA VAL A 213 -14.84 5.58 20.65
C VAL A 213 -15.97 6.58 20.64
N LEU A 214 -15.74 7.76 20.07
CA LEU A 214 -16.79 8.74 19.86
C LEU A 214 -17.67 8.36 18.67
N ASP A 215 -18.93 8.79 18.68
CA ASP A 215 -19.83 8.66 17.53
C ASP A 215 -19.40 9.55 16.35
N ASP A 216 -18.76 10.69 16.66
CA ASP A 216 -18.23 11.63 15.68
C ASP A 216 -16.88 11.12 15.12
N ASN A 217 -16.57 11.44 13.85
CA ASN A 217 -15.37 10.95 13.17
C ASN A 217 -14.86 11.93 12.11
N PHE A 218 -13.70 11.69 11.54
CA PHE A 218 -13.08 12.49 10.48
C PHE A 218 -13.34 11.98 9.07
N GLY A 219 -14.37 11.16 8.87
CA GLY A 219 -14.88 10.75 7.57
C GLY A 219 -14.58 9.30 7.21
N THR A 220 -15.21 8.92 6.10
CA THR A 220 -15.13 7.57 5.51
C THR A 220 -14.04 7.52 4.46
N GLU A 221 -13.37 6.39 4.36
CA GLU A 221 -12.33 6.11 3.39
C GLU A 221 -12.35 4.65 2.92
N GLU A 222 -11.57 4.32 1.90
CA GLU A 222 -11.49 2.98 1.35
C GLU A 222 -10.04 2.48 1.35
N TYR A 223 -9.86 1.19 1.65
CA TYR A 223 -8.57 0.53 1.58
C TYR A 223 -8.36 -0.17 0.24
N GLY A 224 -7.14 -0.04 -0.28
CA GLY A 224 -6.65 -0.76 -1.45
C GLY A 224 -5.21 -1.21 -1.27
N VAL A 225 -4.76 -2.13 -2.09
CA VAL A 225 -3.35 -2.50 -2.17
C VAL A 225 -2.63 -1.49 -3.05
N GLY A 226 -1.52 -0.93 -2.56
CA GLY A 226 -0.73 0.05 -3.29
C GLY A 226 0.43 -0.59 -4.03
N LEU A 227 0.63 -0.19 -5.30
CA LEU A 227 1.70 -0.67 -6.18
C LEU A 227 2.41 0.51 -6.86
N ARG A 228 3.60 0.26 -7.42
CA ARG A 228 4.21 1.21 -8.33
C ARG A 228 3.36 1.36 -9.60
N LYS A 229 3.30 2.56 -10.16
CA LYS A 229 2.49 2.84 -11.36
C LYS A 229 2.97 2.10 -12.62
N ASP A 230 4.24 1.76 -12.68
CA ASP A 230 4.86 1.03 -13.79
C ASP A 230 4.71 -0.50 -13.66
N ASP A 231 4.31 -1.02 -12.51
CA ASP A 231 4.09 -2.46 -12.27
C ASP A 231 2.70 -2.94 -12.73
N THR A 232 2.33 -2.61 -13.95
CA THR A 232 0.98 -2.87 -14.50
C THR A 232 0.61 -4.34 -14.57
N GLU A 233 1.60 -5.22 -14.77
CA GLU A 233 1.37 -6.67 -14.81
C GLU A 233 1.00 -7.21 -13.43
N LEU A 234 1.79 -6.87 -12.40
CA LEU A 234 1.50 -7.29 -11.01
C LEU A 234 0.19 -6.70 -10.53
N HIS A 235 -0.09 -5.43 -10.86
CA HIS A 235 -1.34 -4.75 -10.54
C HIS A 235 -2.54 -5.51 -11.09
N GLY A 236 -2.57 -5.81 -12.39
CA GLY A 236 -3.67 -6.55 -13.00
C GLY A 236 -3.85 -7.96 -12.43
N LYS A 237 -2.75 -8.65 -12.09
CA LYS A 237 -2.79 -9.97 -11.44
C LYS A 237 -3.39 -9.90 -10.04
N LEU A 238 -3.01 -8.90 -9.23
CA LEU A 238 -3.53 -8.72 -7.87
C LEU A 238 -4.99 -8.29 -7.87
N ASP A 239 -5.39 -7.36 -8.74
CA ASP A 239 -6.80 -6.97 -8.91
C ASP A 239 -7.66 -8.20 -9.23
N LYS A 240 -7.20 -9.02 -10.18
CA LYS A 240 -7.93 -10.25 -10.53
C LYS A 240 -7.99 -11.22 -9.35
N ALA A 241 -6.88 -11.44 -8.63
CA ALA A 241 -6.85 -12.34 -7.49
C ALA A 241 -7.81 -11.90 -6.39
N LEU A 242 -7.85 -10.59 -6.07
CA LEU A 242 -8.79 -10.03 -5.09
C LEU A 242 -10.25 -10.17 -5.55
N ALA A 243 -10.54 -9.90 -6.82
CA ALA A 243 -11.88 -10.09 -7.38
C ALA A 243 -12.31 -11.57 -7.32
N ASP A 244 -11.42 -12.50 -7.66
CA ASP A 244 -11.68 -13.94 -7.56
C ASP A 244 -11.92 -14.37 -6.09
N MET A 245 -11.13 -13.85 -5.14
CA MET A 245 -11.29 -14.12 -3.69
C MET A 245 -12.62 -13.58 -3.14
N LYS A 246 -13.08 -12.45 -3.66
CA LYS A 246 -14.39 -11.90 -3.34
C LYS A 246 -15.50 -12.78 -3.92
N ALA A 247 -15.38 -13.18 -5.18
CA ALA A 247 -16.40 -13.94 -5.91
C ALA A 247 -16.62 -15.36 -5.35
N ASP A 248 -15.54 -16.04 -4.93
CA ASP A 248 -15.60 -17.41 -4.39
C ASP A 248 -15.77 -17.47 -2.86
N GLY A 249 -15.81 -16.33 -2.19
CA GLY A 249 -16.05 -16.20 -0.75
C GLY A 249 -14.81 -16.42 0.13
N ALA A 250 -13.61 -16.60 -0.44
CA ALA A 250 -12.39 -16.74 0.34
C ALA A 250 -12.08 -15.47 1.16
N ALA A 251 -12.25 -14.28 0.55
CA ALA A 251 -12.09 -13.02 1.26
C ALA A 251 -13.10 -12.86 2.41
N ALA A 252 -14.36 -13.24 2.19
CA ALA A 252 -15.39 -13.21 3.22
C ALA A 252 -15.04 -14.10 4.42
N LYS A 253 -14.53 -15.31 4.17
CA LYS A 253 -14.10 -16.23 5.25
C LYS A 253 -12.95 -15.66 6.08
N ILE A 254 -11.98 -15.02 5.42
CA ILE A 254 -10.87 -14.35 6.11
C ILE A 254 -11.42 -13.19 6.94
N ALA A 255 -12.35 -12.38 6.38
CA ALA A 255 -12.98 -11.29 7.12
C ALA A 255 -13.77 -11.79 8.34
N GLU A 256 -14.55 -12.85 8.20
CA GLU A 256 -15.29 -13.47 9.31
C GLU A 256 -14.37 -13.97 10.43
N GLN A 257 -13.21 -14.53 10.09
CA GLN A 257 -12.21 -14.98 11.07
C GLN A 257 -11.68 -13.81 11.91
N TRP A 258 -11.42 -12.65 11.31
CA TRP A 258 -10.79 -11.53 11.99
C TRP A 258 -11.78 -10.54 12.61
N PHE A 259 -12.96 -10.39 12.02
CA PHE A 259 -13.96 -9.37 12.39
C PHE A 259 -15.30 -9.95 12.85
N GLY A 260 -15.46 -11.27 12.79
CA GLY A 260 -16.73 -11.93 13.12
C GLY A 260 -17.86 -11.69 12.13
N LYS A 261 -17.58 -11.00 11.04
CA LYS A 261 -18.54 -10.67 9.96
C LYS A 261 -17.82 -10.44 8.64
N ASN A 262 -18.54 -10.59 7.53
CA ASN A 262 -18.04 -10.17 6.22
C ASN A 262 -18.07 -8.64 6.12
N ILE A 263 -16.91 -8.04 5.84
CA ILE A 263 -16.70 -6.60 5.67
C ILE A 263 -16.07 -6.27 4.32
N ILE A 264 -16.01 -7.25 3.40
CA ILE A 264 -15.45 -7.08 2.06
C ILE A 264 -16.40 -6.24 1.21
N LYS A 265 -15.84 -5.26 0.52
CA LYS A 265 -16.55 -4.33 -0.34
C LYS A 265 -16.71 -4.84 -1.77
#